data_1df77ddb088e0eb9aa8bd9973709e896
#
_entry.id   1df77ddb088e0eb9aa8bd9973709e896
#
_cell.length_a   1.000
_cell.length_b   1.000
_cell.length_c   1.000
_cell.angle_alpha   90.00
_cell.angle_beta   90.00
_cell.angle_gamma   90.00
#
_symmetry.space_group_name_H-M   'P 1'
#
loop_
_entity.id
_entity.type
_entity.pdbx_description
1 polymer ?
#
loop_
_entity_poly.entity_id
_entity_poly.type
_entity_poly.pdbx_seq_one_letter_code
_entity_poly.pdbx_strand_id
1 'polypeptide(L)'
;MIKIFYGPSSEFKKILPDGIRPKTLTKLISELDAKRKTYNVVYDKEEEKKSRRTKIKTLVVATEEYSRLSDSGINTLLKILEGFDISNIYLQNPPNTIIEQLQGTYKKIEIQEHEYKKISEGIVKAFYNDFEKIILGQTNSKNRLVTNLYKLSHSYNKDKPIVLLFYGPTGVGKTETAKYIASLMGESIFRKQFSMYQNNSFSDYVFGESHTASSLARDLLERKSNVILFDEFDKTANIFYSAFYQMFDEGIFVDKNYTVNLKNSIIICTSNFNDLNDIRKTLGEPIYNRFNDFIQYNELSKDIVEKLISIKFLKIYEDLNENDKKNLEDYKDELLNITLNTSSSIKNVREIDRIIDEVIFYKLINLKFNDNKEKS
;
A
#
# COMPACT_ATOMS: atom_id res chain seq x y z
N MET A 1 -18.94 -22.76 -14.82
CA MET A 1 -18.41 -22.46 -13.48
C MET A 1 -18.09 -20.96 -13.39
N ILE A 2 -18.48 -20.29 -12.30
CA ILE A 2 -18.10 -18.88 -12.05
C ILE A 2 -17.29 -18.86 -10.78
N LYS A 3 -16.08 -18.26 -10.86
CA LYS A 3 -15.19 -18.09 -9.73
C LYS A 3 -14.80 -16.62 -9.59
N ILE A 4 -15.00 -16.06 -8.40
CA ILE A 4 -14.64 -14.71 -8.02
C ILE A 4 -13.46 -14.78 -7.06
N PHE A 5 -12.45 -13.95 -7.30
CA PHE A 5 -11.29 -13.83 -6.44
C PHE A 5 -11.12 -12.39 -5.97
N TYR A 6 -10.98 -12.20 -4.67
CA TYR A 6 -10.61 -10.94 -4.06
C TYR A 6 -9.17 -10.98 -3.61
N GLY A 7 -8.34 -10.11 -4.16
CA GLY A 7 -6.92 -10.03 -3.82
C GLY A 7 -6.05 -9.53 -4.97
N PRO A 8 -4.72 -9.49 -4.77
CA PRO A 8 -3.78 -8.94 -5.71
C PRO A 8 -3.67 -9.77 -6.99
N SER A 9 -3.40 -9.08 -8.11
CA SER A 9 -3.28 -9.68 -9.45
C SER A 9 -2.23 -10.79 -9.53
N SER A 10 -1.15 -10.72 -8.71
CA SER A 10 -0.15 -11.80 -8.66
C SER A 10 -0.73 -13.12 -8.13
N GLU A 11 -1.63 -13.06 -7.17
CA GLU A 11 -2.27 -14.24 -6.58
C GLU A 11 -3.43 -14.75 -7.44
N PHE A 12 -4.17 -13.83 -8.07
CA PHE A 12 -5.20 -14.20 -9.03
C PHE A 12 -4.65 -15.07 -10.17
N LYS A 13 -3.46 -14.73 -10.69
CA LYS A 13 -2.81 -15.51 -11.74
C LYS A 13 -2.53 -16.96 -11.33
N LYS A 14 -2.27 -17.21 -10.05
CA LYS A 14 -1.97 -18.56 -9.54
C LYS A 14 -3.18 -19.49 -9.47
N ILE A 15 -4.39 -18.93 -9.36
CA ILE A 15 -5.62 -19.71 -9.32
C ILE A 15 -6.19 -20.06 -10.70
N LEU A 16 -5.64 -19.47 -11.77
CA LEU A 16 -6.03 -19.80 -13.14
C LEU A 16 -5.44 -21.15 -13.51
N PRO A 17 -6.19 -22.00 -14.26
CA PRO A 17 -5.67 -23.28 -14.71
C PRO A 17 -4.45 -23.13 -15.63
N ASP A 18 -3.48 -24.03 -15.49
CA ASP A 18 -2.28 -24.03 -16.33
C ASP A 18 -2.60 -24.24 -17.81
N GLY A 19 -1.79 -23.63 -18.68
CA GLY A 19 -1.86 -23.85 -20.13
C GLY A 19 -3.11 -23.28 -20.81
N ILE A 20 -3.96 -22.52 -20.12
CA ILE A 20 -5.13 -21.90 -20.74
C ILE A 20 -4.71 -20.69 -21.60
N ARG A 21 -5.43 -20.53 -22.74
CA ARG A 21 -5.45 -19.27 -23.49
C ARG A 21 -6.78 -18.56 -23.21
N PRO A 22 -6.86 -17.75 -22.15
CA PRO A 22 -8.11 -17.15 -21.77
C PRO A 22 -8.50 -16.05 -22.76
N LYS A 23 -9.81 -15.89 -22.95
CA LYS A 23 -10.34 -14.69 -23.56
C LYS A 23 -10.48 -13.62 -22.49
N THR A 24 -9.99 -12.43 -22.77
CA THR A 24 -10.16 -11.29 -21.86
C THR A 24 -11.42 -10.51 -22.22
N LEU A 25 -11.96 -9.74 -21.27
CA LEU A 25 -13.14 -8.91 -21.48
C LEU A 25 -12.91 -7.89 -22.61
N THR A 26 -11.74 -7.27 -22.63
CA THR A 26 -11.37 -6.31 -23.69
C THR A 26 -11.42 -6.93 -25.08
N LYS A 27 -10.89 -8.16 -25.27
CA LYS A 27 -10.96 -8.85 -26.56
C LYS A 27 -12.40 -9.21 -26.95
N LEU A 28 -13.21 -9.62 -25.95
CA LEU A 28 -14.60 -9.98 -26.16
C LEU A 28 -15.41 -8.76 -26.66
N ILE A 29 -15.24 -7.60 -26.03
CA ILE A 29 -15.92 -6.38 -26.42
C ILE A 29 -15.46 -5.90 -27.79
N SER A 30 -14.15 -5.90 -28.07
CA SER A 30 -13.62 -5.53 -29.40
C SER A 30 -14.21 -6.36 -30.54
N GLU A 31 -14.40 -7.68 -30.34
CA GLU A 31 -15.03 -8.53 -31.32
C GLU A 31 -16.52 -8.25 -31.50
N LEU A 32 -17.22 -7.90 -30.44
CA LEU A 32 -18.63 -7.46 -30.53
C LEU A 32 -18.77 -6.17 -31.31
N ASP A 33 -17.93 -5.18 -31.04
CA ASP A 33 -17.95 -3.89 -31.74
C ASP A 33 -17.59 -4.04 -33.22
N ALA A 34 -16.62 -4.90 -33.55
CA ALA A 34 -16.29 -5.22 -34.93
C ALA A 34 -17.47 -5.87 -35.67
N LYS A 35 -18.17 -6.81 -35.04
CA LYS A 35 -19.39 -7.41 -35.63
C LYS A 35 -20.49 -6.37 -35.81
N ARG A 36 -20.77 -5.50 -34.85
CA ARG A 36 -21.78 -4.44 -34.96
C ARG A 36 -21.50 -3.47 -36.12
N LYS A 37 -20.24 -3.07 -36.31
CA LYS A 37 -19.82 -2.22 -37.44
C LYS A 37 -20.06 -2.91 -38.80
N THR A 38 -19.90 -4.21 -38.89
CA THR A 38 -20.11 -4.99 -40.09
C THR A 38 -21.61 -5.12 -40.43
N TYR A 39 -22.49 -5.23 -39.41
CA TYR A 39 -23.94 -5.32 -39.60
C TYR A 39 -24.59 -3.99 -40.03
N ASN A 40 -24.01 -2.85 -39.73
CA ASN A 40 -24.54 -1.55 -40.19
C ASN A 40 -24.33 -1.26 -41.68
N VAL A 41 -23.63 -2.13 -42.42
CA VAL A 41 -23.35 -1.94 -43.85
C VAL A 41 -24.23 -2.82 -44.74
N VAL A 42 -24.98 -3.76 -44.20
CA VAL A 42 -25.84 -4.67 -45.00
C VAL A 42 -27.26 -4.59 -44.46
N TYR A 43 -28.05 -3.69 -45.03
CA TYR A 43 -29.51 -3.78 -44.99
C TYR A 43 -29.94 -4.82 -46.01
N ASP A 44 -30.16 -6.07 -45.60
CA ASP A 44 -30.99 -6.99 -46.30
C ASP A 44 -31.88 -7.79 -45.34
N LYS A 45 -33.17 -7.72 -45.61
CA LYS A 45 -34.20 -8.49 -44.96
C LYS A 45 -33.93 -9.95 -45.28
N GLU A 46 -33.85 -10.75 -44.27
CA GLU A 46 -34.37 -12.11 -44.13
C GLU A 46 -33.56 -12.96 -43.18
N GLU A 47 -34.29 -13.69 -42.36
CA GLU A 47 -33.88 -14.73 -41.43
C GLU A 47 -33.21 -14.31 -40.12
N GLU A 48 -34.02 -14.21 -39.09
CA GLU A 48 -33.64 -14.57 -37.71
C GLU A 48 -33.14 -16.02 -37.64
N LYS A 49 -31.98 -16.29 -38.24
CA LYS A 49 -31.21 -17.48 -37.90
C LYS A 49 -30.82 -17.31 -36.47
N LYS A 50 -31.34 -18.13 -35.54
CA LYS A 50 -30.81 -18.35 -34.18
C LYS A 50 -29.31 -18.51 -34.31
N SER A 51 -28.56 -17.40 -34.22
CA SER A 51 -27.10 -17.41 -34.37
C SER A 51 -26.57 -18.26 -33.23
N ARG A 52 -25.88 -19.35 -33.51
CA ARG A 52 -25.24 -20.19 -32.51
C ARG A 52 -24.35 -19.28 -31.67
N ARG A 53 -24.62 -19.23 -30.36
CA ARG A 53 -23.79 -18.47 -29.42
C ARG A 53 -22.32 -18.85 -29.60
N THR A 54 -21.44 -17.87 -29.68
CA THR A 54 -19.98 -18.14 -29.81
C THR A 54 -19.50 -18.83 -28.54
N LYS A 55 -18.88 -19.99 -28.69
CA LYS A 55 -18.34 -20.77 -27.57
C LYS A 55 -17.03 -20.18 -27.06
N ILE A 56 -16.96 -19.95 -25.77
CA ILE A 56 -15.77 -19.47 -25.06
C ILE A 56 -15.44 -20.47 -23.92
N LYS A 57 -14.28 -21.12 -24.00
CA LYS A 57 -13.89 -22.09 -22.99
C LYS A 57 -13.64 -21.42 -21.64
N THR A 58 -12.92 -20.29 -21.62
CA THR A 58 -12.56 -19.57 -20.39
C THR A 58 -12.51 -18.06 -20.65
N LEU A 59 -13.29 -17.33 -19.88
CA LEU A 59 -13.23 -15.87 -19.78
C LEU A 59 -12.49 -15.50 -18.48
N VAL A 60 -11.52 -14.60 -18.57
CA VAL A 60 -10.80 -14.05 -17.43
C VAL A 60 -10.94 -12.54 -17.46
N VAL A 61 -11.39 -11.96 -16.35
CA VAL A 61 -11.54 -10.51 -16.18
C VAL A 61 -10.73 -10.08 -14.98
N ALA A 62 -9.64 -9.38 -15.24
CA ALA A 62 -8.77 -8.80 -14.21
C ALA A 62 -9.30 -7.43 -13.75
N THR A 63 -8.86 -6.97 -12.58
CA THR A 63 -9.30 -5.71 -11.97
C THR A 63 -9.22 -4.51 -12.93
N GLU A 64 -8.13 -4.41 -13.70
CA GLU A 64 -7.93 -3.31 -14.65
C GLU A 64 -8.86 -3.32 -15.86
N GLU A 65 -9.50 -4.45 -16.17
CA GLU A 65 -10.40 -4.52 -17.32
C GLU A 65 -11.75 -3.83 -17.07
N TYR A 66 -12.19 -3.78 -15.80
CA TYR A 66 -13.42 -3.05 -15.45
C TYR A 66 -13.31 -1.55 -15.73
N SER A 67 -12.14 -0.96 -15.55
CA SER A 67 -11.92 0.46 -15.82
C SER A 67 -12.04 0.86 -17.30
N ARG A 68 -12.10 -0.11 -18.21
CA ARG A 68 -12.29 0.10 -19.65
C ARG A 68 -13.78 0.09 -20.07
N LEU A 69 -14.66 -0.26 -19.13
CA LEU A 69 -16.11 -0.23 -19.37
C LEU A 69 -16.66 1.13 -18.98
N SER A 70 -17.70 1.59 -19.67
CA SER A 70 -18.54 2.67 -19.17
C SER A 70 -19.44 2.19 -18.02
N ASP A 71 -20.07 3.11 -17.30
CA ASP A 71 -21.05 2.76 -16.25
C ASP A 71 -22.20 1.92 -16.83
N SER A 72 -22.68 2.25 -18.02
CA SER A 72 -23.67 1.43 -18.72
C SER A 72 -23.14 0.06 -19.10
N GLY A 73 -21.84 -0.07 -19.43
CA GLY A 73 -21.17 -1.33 -19.72
C GLY A 73 -21.09 -2.23 -18.49
N ILE A 74 -20.78 -1.70 -17.32
CA ILE A 74 -20.82 -2.44 -16.04
C ILE A 74 -22.25 -2.92 -15.74
N ASN A 75 -23.23 -2.01 -15.87
CA ASN A 75 -24.65 -2.32 -15.59
C ASN A 75 -25.26 -3.36 -16.56
N THR A 76 -24.69 -3.53 -17.73
CA THR A 76 -25.18 -4.45 -18.77
C THR A 76 -24.25 -5.64 -19.03
N LEU A 77 -23.18 -5.79 -18.24
CA LEU A 77 -22.13 -6.80 -18.48
C LEU A 77 -22.71 -8.22 -18.61
N LEU A 78 -23.63 -8.61 -17.73
CA LEU A 78 -24.22 -9.95 -17.79
C LEU A 78 -25.04 -10.17 -19.07
N LYS A 79 -25.82 -9.17 -19.52
CA LYS A 79 -26.54 -9.27 -20.82
C LYS A 79 -25.56 -9.46 -21.98
N ILE A 80 -24.41 -8.82 -21.93
CA ILE A 80 -23.33 -9.00 -22.91
C ILE A 80 -22.81 -10.44 -22.86
N LEU A 81 -22.56 -10.96 -21.66
CA LEU A 81 -22.05 -12.33 -21.47
C LEU A 81 -23.06 -13.40 -21.87
N GLU A 82 -24.36 -13.19 -21.69
CA GLU A 82 -25.44 -14.09 -22.11
C GLU A 82 -25.45 -14.34 -23.65
N GLY A 83 -24.90 -13.42 -24.43
CA GLY A 83 -24.70 -13.60 -25.87
C GLY A 83 -23.69 -14.68 -26.26
N PHE A 84 -22.96 -15.23 -25.28
CA PHE A 84 -21.93 -16.25 -25.47
C PHE A 84 -22.24 -17.52 -24.70
N ASP A 85 -21.67 -18.64 -25.16
CA ASP A 85 -21.67 -19.92 -24.44
C ASP A 85 -20.32 -20.07 -23.71
N ILE A 86 -20.26 -19.57 -22.43
CA ILE A 86 -19.01 -19.51 -21.68
C ILE A 86 -18.99 -20.62 -20.65
N SER A 87 -17.99 -21.52 -20.76
CA SER A 87 -17.88 -22.66 -19.83
C SER A 87 -17.34 -22.24 -18.45
N ASN A 88 -16.32 -21.39 -18.40
CA ASN A 88 -15.69 -20.94 -17.16
C ASN A 88 -15.48 -19.42 -17.16
N ILE A 89 -15.79 -18.76 -16.05
CA ILE A 89 -15.63 -17.32 -15.82
C ILE A 89 -14.80 -17.14 -14.56
N TYR A 90 -13.68 -16.42 -14.65
CA TYR A 90 -12.83 -16.02 -13.55
C TYR A 90 -12.82 -14.50 -13.46
N LEU A 91 -13.25 -13.96 -12.33
CA LEU A 91 -13.35 -12.53 -12.08
C LEU A 91 -12.44 -12.14 -10.91
N GLN A 92 -11.57 -11.17 -11.12
CA GLN A 92 -10.73 -10.60 -10.05
C GLN A 92 -11.31 -9.26 -9.61
N ASN A 93 -11.55 -9.10 -8.31
CA ASN A 93 -12.02 -7.87 -7.67
C ASN A 93 -13.16 -7.19 -8.45
N PRO A 94 -14.26 -7.89 -8.77
CA PRO A 94 -15.34 -7.28 -9.52
C PRO A 94 -16.04 -6.20 -8.69
N PRO A 95 -16.52 -5.10 -9.33
CA PRO A 95 -17.37 -4.11 -8.67
C PRO A 95 -18.63 -4.73 -8.06
N ASN A 96 -19.12 -4.13 -6.96
CA ASN A 96 -20.30 -4.61 -6.24
C ASN A 96 -21.54 -4.82 -7.15
N THR A 97 -21.75 -3.93 -8.10
CA THR A 97 -22.84 -4.03 -9.09
C THR A 97 -22.77 -5.33 -9.90
N ILE A 98 -21.55 -5.79 -10.27
CA ILE A 98 -21.39 -7.06 -10.99
C ILE A 98 -21.70 -8.25 -10.07
N ILE A 99 -21.31 -8.17 -8.81
CA ILE A 99 -21.61 -9.21 -7.82
C ILE A 99 -23.12 -9.37 -7.65
N GLU A 100 -23.85 -8.27 -7.47
CA GLU A 100 -25.29 -8.25 -7.32
C GLU A 100 -25.99 -8.87 -8.54
N GLN A 101 -25.56 -8.52 -9.75
CA GLN A 101 -26.09 -9.09 -10.99
C GLN A 101 -25.83 -10.60 -11.07
N LEU A 102 -24.60 -11.05 -10.71
CA LEU A 102 -24.23 -12.47 -10.75
C LEU A 102 -25.06 -13.28 -9.73
N GLN A 103 -25.21 -12.78 -8.52
CA GLN A 103 -25.99 -13.43 -7.45
C GLN A 103 -27.48 -13.52 -7.81
N GLY A 104 -28.02 -12.51 -8.50
CA GLY A 104 -29.39 -12.54 -9.01
C GLY A 104 -29.63 -13.54 -10.15
N THR A 105 -28.57 -13.90 -10.89
CA THR A 105 -28.69 -14.73 -12.10
C THR A 105 -28.24 -16.17 -11.88
N TYR A 106 -27.19 -16.38 -11.11
CA TYR A 106 -26.55 -17.70 -10.95
C TYR A 106 -26.68 -18.24 -9.53
N LYS A 107 -27.16 -19.48 -9.40
CA LYS A 107 -27.35 -20.15 -8.10
C LYS A 107 -26.04 -20.57 -7.43
N LYS A 108 -24.95 -20.74 -8.20
CA LYS A 108 -23.67 -21.25 -7.68
C LYS A 108 -22.52 -20.39 -8.17
N ILE A 109 -21.93 -19.64 -7.26
CA ILE A 109 -20.75 -18.81 -7.46
C ILE A 109 -19.73 -19.20 -6.42
N GLU A 110 -18.52 -19.52 -6.84
CA GLU A 110 -17.39 -19.76 -5.94
C GLU A 110 -16.69 -18.43 -5.65
N ILE A 111 -16.59 -18.07 -4.38
CA ILE A 111 -15.89 -16.85 -3.94
C ILE A 111 -14.67 -17.28 -3.14
N GLN A 112 -13.51 -16.75 -3.50
CA GLN A 112 -12.24 -16.96 -2.82
C GLN A 112 -11.60 -15.60 -2.53
N GLU A 113 -11.12 -15.45 -1.29
CA GLU A 113 -10.33 -14.28 -0.89
C GLU A 113 -8.86 -14.67 -0.74
N HIS A 114 -7.96 -13.72 -1.01
CA HIS A 114 -6.55 -13.89 -0.72
C HIS A 114 -6.32 -13.96 0.79
N GLU A 115 -5.61 -14.97 1.24
CA GLU A 115 -5.22 -15.11 2.64
C GLU A 115 -3.95 -14.33 2.91
N TYR A 116 -4.09 -13.20 3.59
CA TYR A 116 -2.95 -12.40 4.04
C TYR A 116 -2.27 -13.05 5.23
N LYS A 117 -0.96 -12.87 5.34
CA LYS A 117 -0.20 -13.34 6.50
C LYS A 117 -0.72 -12.69 7.79
N LYS A 118 -0.74 -13.47 8.84
CA LYS A 118 -1.14 -13.03 10.18
C LYS A 118 0.11 -12.87 11.06
N ILE A 119 0.04 -11.98 12.04
CA ILE A 119 1.06 -11.88 13.08
C ILE A 119 1.06 -13.18 13.90
N SER A 120 2.23 -13.79 14.04
CA SER A 120 2.45 -14.96 14.89
C SER A 120 3.26 -14.56 16.14
N GLU A 121 3.25 -15.40 17.17
CA GLU A 121 4.10 -15.21 18.36
C GLU A 121 5.60 -15.11 18.00
N GLY A 122 6.04 -15.86 16.98
CA GLY A 122 7.42 -15.79 16.49
C GLY A 122 7.77 -14.40 15.97
N ILE A 123 6.83 -13.75 15.24
CA ILE A 123 7.01 -12.36 14.77
C ILE A 123 7.05 -11.38 15.94
N VAL A 124 6.16 -11.55 16.94
CA VAL A 124 6.16 -10.71 18.15
C VAL A 124 7.48 -10.82 18.90
N LYS A 125 8.01 -12.04 19.04
CA LYS A 125 9.31 -12.30 19.69
C LYS A 125 10.46 -11.68 18.91
N ALA A 126 10.50 -11.81 17.60
CA ALA A 126 11.50 -11.18 16.74
C ALA A 126 11.45 -9.66 16.85
N PHE A 127 10.24 -9.08 16.79
CA PHE A 127 10.03 -7.64 17.00
C PHE A 127 10.57 -7.19 18.36
N TYR A 128 10.22 -7.89 19.43
CA TYR A 128 10.68 -7.57 20.79
C TYR A 128 12.22 -7.56 20.92
N ASN A 129 12.89 -8.53 20.32
CA ASN A 129 14.34 -8.70 20.44
C ASN A 129 15.14 -7.71 19.58
N ASP A 130 14.63 -7.35 18.41
CA ASP A 130 15.42 -6.65 17.40
C ASP A 130 14.96 -5.21 17.14
N PHE A 131 13.82 -4.79 17.70
CA PHE A 131 13.28 -3.45 17.46
C PHE A 131 14.29 -2.33 17.74
N GLU A 132 14.95 -2.36 18.92
CA GLU A 132 15.87 -1.30 19.35
C GLU A 132 17.21 -1.30 18.58
N LYS A 133 17.52 -2.37 17.85
CA LYS A 133 18.67 -2.42 16.95
C LYS A 133 18.37 -1.70 15.62
N ILE A 134 17.10 -1.66 15.22
CA ILE A 134 16.63 -1.13 13.94
C ILE A 134 16.08 0.27 14.12
N ILE A 135 15.25 0.48 15.15
CA ILE A 135 14.60 1.75 15.48
C ILE A 135 15.22 2.27 16.78
N LEU A 136 16.31 3.01 16.64
CA LEU A 136 17.05 3.52 17.79
C LEU A 136 16.29 4.62 18.52
N GLY A 137 16.38 4.65 19.84
CA GLY A 137 15.87 5.74 20.69
C GLY A 137 14.36 5.72 20.96
N GLN A 138 13.63 4.65 20.59
CA GLN A 138 12.17 4.59 20.72
C GLN A 138 11.69 3.44 21.63
N THR A 139 12.35 3.23 22.75
CA THR A 139 12.04 2.13 23.71
C THR A 139 10.61 2.18 24.24
N ASN A 140 10.07 3.36 24.52
CA ASN A 140 8.69 3.50 25.00
C ASN A 140 7.66 3.05 23.94
N SER A 141 7.90 3.36 22.69
CA SER A 141 7.06 2.92 21.56
C SER A 141 7.08 1.40 21.42
N LYS A 142 8.24 0.75 21.63
CA LYS A 142 8.42 -0.71 21.57
C LYS A 142 7.41 -1.44 22.45
N ASN A 143 7.33 -1.09 23.73
CA ASN A 143 6.48 -1.81 24.69
C ASN A 143 4.99 -1.76 24.31
N ARG A 144 4.53 -0.60 23.85
CA ARG A 144 3.14 -0.43 23.39
C ARG A 144 2.89 -1.25 22.11
N LEU A 145 3.83 -1.20 21.16
CA LEU A 145 3.73 -1.96 19.92
C LEU A 145 3.71 -3.47 20.17
N VAL A 146 4.62 -3.99 21.00
CA VAL A 146 4.63 -5.41 21.39
C VAL A 146 3.29 -5.84 21.96
N THR A 147 2.70 -5.04 22.85
CA THR A 147 1.39 -5.35 23.44
C THR A 147 0.29 -5.45 22.36
N ASN A 148 0.28 -4.54 21.41
CA ASN A 148 -0.72 -4.54 20.34
C ASN A 148 -0.50 -5.70 19.35
N LEU A 149 0.74 -5.99 18.97
CA LEU A 149 1.09 -7.12 18.11
C LEU A 149 0.76 -8.47 18.80
N TYR A 150 0.98 -8.58 20.11
CA TYR A 150 0.62 -9.75 20.90
C TYR A 150 -0.90 -9.98 20.91
N LYS A 151 -1.70 -8.94 21.11
CA LYS A 151 -3.17 -9.05 21.02
C LYS A 151 -3.62 -9.58 19.67
N LEU A 152 -2.98 -9.13 18.58
CA LEU A 152 -3.31 -9.57 17.22
C LEU A 152 -2.91 -11.04 16.99
N SER A 153 -1.74 -11.45 17.48
CA SER A 153 -1.25 -12.84 17.31
C SER A 153 -2.13 -13.89 17.99
N HIS A 154 -2.90 -13.49 19.03
CA HIS A 154 -3.81 -14.37 19.77
C HIS A 154 -5.28 -14.13 19.43
N SER A 155 -5.58 -13.35 18.40
CA SER A 155 -6.96 -13.01 17.99
C SER A 155 -7.84 -12.39 19.10
N TYR A 156 -7.21 -11.76 20.10
CA TYR A 156 -7.96 -11.03 21.15
C TYR A 156 -8.70 -9.80 20.62
N ASN A 157 -8.36 -9.37 19.41
CA ASN A 157 -9.06 -8.33 18.65
C ASN A 157 -10.36 -8.79 17.99
N LYS A 158 -10.77 -10.07 18.13
CA LYS A 158 -11.99 -10.65 17.54
C LYS A 158 -12.08 -10.43 16.03
N ASP A 159 -10.99 -10.71 15.32
CA ASP A 159 -10.82 -10.50 13.88
C ASP A 159 -10.88 -9.04 13.39
N LYS A 160 -11.03 -8.08 14.28
CA LYS A 160 -10.94 -6.65 13.91
C LYS A 160 -9.51 -6.27 13.55
N PRO A 161 -9.29 -5.19 12.78
CA PRO A 161 -7.95 -4.65 12.61
C PRO A 161 -7.42 -4.07 13.93
N ILE A 162 -6.12 -3.93 14.05
CA ILE A 162 -5.51 -3.07 15.05
C ILE A 162 -5.13 -1.76 14.38
N VAL A 163 -5.70 -0.66 14.89
CA VAL A 163 -5.51 0.69 14.34
C VAL A 163 -4.68 1.51 15.30
N LEU A 164 -3.50 1.93 14.85
CA LEU A 164 -2.51 2.63 15.66
C LEU A 164 -2.24 4.02 15.08
N LEU A 165 -2.16 5.05 15.94
CA LEU A 165 -1.66 6.36 15.54
C LEU A 165 -0.23 6.55 16.04
N PHE A 166 0.73 6.68 15.13
CA PHE A 166 2.12 7.03 15.43
C PHE A 166 2.25 8.56 15.37
N TYR A 167 2.61 9.19 16.46
CA TYR A 167 2.71 10.64 16.52
C TYR A 167 4.05 11.10 17.10
N GLY A 168 4.43 12.34 16.80
CA GLY A 168 5.69 12.94 17.22
C GLY A 168 6.45 13.60 16.06
N PRO A 169 7.66 14.12 16.27
CA PRO A 169 8.45 14.86 15.29
C PRO A 169 8.67 14.09 13.99
N THR A 170 9.00 14.79 12.92
CA THR A 170 9.36 14.17 11.64
C THR A 170 10.74 13.51 11.70
N GLY A 171 10.93 12.39 10.98
CA GLY A 171 12.24 11.75 10.84
C GLY A 171 12.75 11.00 12.07
N VAL A 172 11.87 10.60 13.01
CA VAL A 172 12.23 9.87 14.24
C VAL A 172 11.94 8.36 14.17
N GLY A 173 11.55 7.83 13.00
CA GLY A 173 11.38 6.39 12.79
C GLY A 173 9.94 5.88 12.64
N LYS A 174 8.90 6.73 12.61
CA LYS A 174 7.48 6.31 12.49
C LYS A 174 7.24 5.41 11.26
N THR A 175 7.56 5.90 10.08
CA THR A 175 7.39 5.15 8.82
C THR A 175 8.30 3.93 8.77
N GLU A 176 9.52 4.02 9.32
CA GLU A 176 10.48 2.92 9.34
C GLU A 176 10.00 1.77 10.23
N THR A 177 9.37 2.09 11.37
CA THR A 177 8.73 1.08 12.23
C THR A 177 7.63 0.31 11.47
N ALA A 178 6.79 1.01 10.72
CA ALA A 178 5.74 0.36 9.93
C ALA A 178 6.32 -0.58 8.86
N LYS A 179 7.38 -0.15 8.17
CA LYS A 179 8.11 -1.00 7.22
C LYS A 179 8.77 -2.20 7.90
N TYR A 180 9.34 -1.98 9.10
CA TYR A 180 9.95 -3.06 9.86
C TYR A 180 8.94 -4.14 10.23
N ILE A 181 7.74 -3.76 10.70
CA ILE A 181 6.66 -4.72 10.99
C ILE A 181 6.31 -5.54 9.74
N ALA A 182 6.16 -4.89 8.58
CA ALA A 182 5.88 -5.58 7.32
C ALA A 182 7.01 -6.53 6.91
N SER A 183 8.28 -6.11 7.08
CA SER A 183 9.45 -6.93 6.75
C SER A 183 9.56 -8.20 7.59
N LEU A 184 9.16 -8.16 8.88
CA LEU A 184 9.10 -9.35 9.72
C LEU A 184 8.06 -10.37 9.24
N MET A 185 7.04 -9.91 8.52
CA MET A 185 6.07 -10.76 7.85
C MET A 185 6.57 -11.24 6.47
N GLY A 186 7.74 -10.75 6.01
CA GLY A 186 8.26 -11.03 4.67
C GLY A 186 7.41 -10.38 3.58
N GLU A 187 6.83 -9.23 3.85
CA GLU A 187 5.94 -8.48 2.97
C GLU A 187 6.44 -7.04 2.77
N SER A 188 6.04 -6.43 1.64
CA SER A 188 6.21 -4.99 1.44
C SER A 188 4.98 -4.27 1.97
N ILE A 189 5.19 -3.17 2.71
CA ILE A 189 4.10 -2.38 3.27
C ILE A 189 3.18 -1.80 2.20
N PHE A 190 1.86 -1.82 2.44
CA PHE A 190 0.93 -0.99 1.68
C PHE A 190 0.97 0.44 2.24
N ARG A 191 1.40 1.42 1.46
CA ARG A 191 1.54 2.81 1.91
C ARG A 191 0.75 3.77 1.05
N LYS A 192 -0.03 4.65 1.68
CA LYS A 192 -0.66 5.82 1.06
C LYS A 192 -0.33 7.07 1.87
N GLN A 193 0.13 8.10 1.17
CA GLN A 193 0.46 9.38 1.77
C GLN A 193 -0.68 10.36 1.53
N PHE A 194 -1.34 10.80 2.59
CA PHE A 194 -2.57 11.59 2.49
C PHE A 194 -2.32 13.07 2.20
N SER A 195 -1.14 13.59 2.50
CA SER A 195 -0.76 14.95 2.09
C SER A 195 -0.71 15.16 0.58
N MET A 196 -0.67 14.10 -0.22
CA MET A 196 -0.74 14.20 -1.69
C MET A 196 -2.15 14.55 -2.19
N TYR A 197 -3.17 14.42 -1.35
CA TYR A 197 -4.59 14.59 -1.70
C TYR A 197 -5.17 15.78 -0.94
N GLN A 198 -4.82 16.99 -1.33
CA GLN A 198 -5.28 18.22 -0.62
C GLN A 198 -6.57 18.82 -1.21
N ASN A 199 -7.13 18.25 -2.27
CA ASN A 199 -8.24 18.80 -3.06
C ASN A 199 -9.45 17.85 -3.07
N ASN A 200 -10.51 18.22 -3.79
CA ASN A 200 -11.69 17.37 -4.04
C ASN A 200 -11.33 15.97 -4.59
N SER A 201 -10.17 15.83 -5.25
CA SER A 201 -9.65 14.53 -5.69
C SER A 201 -9.47 13.52 -4.55
N PHE A 202 -9.34 13.97 -3.29
CA PHE A 202 -9.33 13.06 -2.14
C PHE A 202 -10.70 12.43 -1.89
N SER A 203 -11.77 13.21 -2.02
CA SER A 203 -13.13 12.70 -1.94
C SER A 203 -13.35 11.59 -2.96
N ASP A 204 -13.02 11.87 -4.21
CA ASP A 204 -13.22 10.96 -5.34
C ASP A 204 -12.40 9.66 -5.14
N TYR A 205 -11.19 9.79 -4.62
CA TYR A 205 -10.32 8.65 -4.32
C TYR A 205 -10.83 7.80 -3.16
N VAL A 206 -11.34 8.41 -2.07
CA VAL A 206 -11.77 7.68 -0.87
C VAL A 206 -13.19 7.11 -1.03
N PHE A 207 -14.12 7.88 -1.60
CA PHE A 207 -15.50 7.43 -1.77
C PHE A 207 -15.77 6.71 -3.10
N GLY A 208 -14.81 6.75 -4.04
CA GLY A 208 -14.93 6.08 -5.33
C GLY A 208 -15.91 6.80 -6.26
N GLU A 209 -15.44 7.79 -7.04
CA GLU A 209 -16.30 8.53 -7.98
C GLU A 209 -16.86 7.59 -9.04
N SER A 210 -16.01 6.81 -9.69
CA SER A 210 -16.34 5.90 -10.78
C SER A 210 -15.47 4.64 -10.68
N HIS A 211 -15.99 3.51 -11.17
CA HIS A 211 -15.19 2.27 -11.27
C HIS A 211 -14.04 2.39 -12.29
N THR A 212 -14.03 3.41 -13.15
CA THR A 212 -12.94 3.71 -14.09
C THR A 212 -11.78 4.45 -13.44
N ALA A 213 -12.05 5.20 -12.37
CA ALA A 213 -11.03 5.94 -11.61
C ALA A 213 -10.30 5.05 -10.62
N SER A 214 -9.11 5.47 -10.21
CA SER A 214 -8.43 4.86 -9.07
C SER A 214 -9.15 5.22 -7.78
N SER A 215 -9.33 4.23 -6.87
CA SER A 215 -9.91 4.46 -5.55
C SER A 215 -9.10 3.74 -4.48
N LEU A 216 -9.26 4.21 -3.22
CA LEU A 216 -8.60 3.56 -2.08
C LEU A 216 -9.05 2.10 -1.93
N ALA A 217 -10.32 1.80 -2.15
CA ALA A 217 -10.82 0.42 -2.09
C ALA A 217 -10.16 -0.47 -3.14
N ARG A 218 -10.06 0.00 -4.38
CA ARG A 218 -9.40 -0.74 -5.45
C ARG A 218 -7.91 -0.98 -5.15
N ASP A 219 -7.21 0.04 -4.64
CA ASP A 219 -5.81 -0.11 -4.25
C ASP A 219 -5.64 -1.08 -3.07
N LEU A 220 -6.54 -1.04 -2.09
CA LEU A 220 -6.56 -1.96 -0.96
C LEU A 220 -6.87 -3.41 -1.38
N LEU A 221 -7.69 -3.65 -2.41
CA LEU A 221 -7.91 -4.97 -2.99
C LEU A 221 -6.64 -5.54 -3.64
N GLU A 222 -5.81 -4.69 -4.24
CA GLU A 222 -4.54 -5.08 -4.86
C GLU A 222 -3.36 -5.12 -3.88
N ARG A 223 -3.57 -4.86 -2.57
CA ARG A 223 -2.50 -4.89 -1.58
C ARG A 223 -1.88 -6.29 -1.46
N LYS A 224 -0.59 -6.32 -1.18
CA LYS A 224 0.19 -7.55 -0.96
C LYS A 224 0.59 -7.75 0.51
N SER A 225 0.11 -6.88 1.38
CA SER A 225 0.47 -6.87 2.79
C SER A 225 -0.74 -6.63 3.67
N ASN A 226 -0.71 -7.23 4.85
CA ASN A 226 -1.68 -6.96 5.90
C ASN A 226 -1.24 -5.80 6.82
N VAL A 227 -0.09 -5.17 6.54
CA VAL A 227 0.38 -3.94 7.18
C VAL A 227 0.08 -2.75 6.28
N ILE A 228 -0.79 -1.88 6.73
CA ILE A 228 -1.31 -0.73 5.99
C ILE A 228 -0.82 0.54 6.68
N LEU A 229 -0.18 1.44 5.93
CA LEU A 229 0.30 2.73 6.42
C LEU A 229 -0.44 3.87 5.70
N PHE A 230 -1.18 4.65 6.47
CA PHE A 230 -1.73 5.94 6.06
C PHE A 230 -0.83 7.05 6.61
N ASP A 231 0.11 7.47 5.77
CA ASP A 231 1.13 8.45 6.16
C ASP A 231 0.57 9.87 6.10
N GLU A 232 0.88 10.70 7.12
CA GLU A 232 0.35 12.07 7.27
C GLU A 232 -1.19 12.11 7.28
N PHE A 233 -1.80 11.20 8.05
CA PHE A 233 -3.25 11.06 8.17
C PHE A 233 -3.93 12.34 8.67
N ASP A 234 -3.25 13.12 9.51
CA ASP A 234 -3.68 14.41 10.05
C ASP A 234 -3.79 15.53 9.00
N LYS A 235 -3.30 15.33 7.77
CA LYS A 235 -3.42 16.30 6.67
C LYS A 235 -4.72 16.19 5.90
N THR A 236 -5.53 15.19 6.21
CA THR A 236 -6.85 15.00 5.62
C THR A 236 -7.87 15.98 6.20
N ALA A 237 -8.77 16.51 5.39
CA ALA A 237 -9.86 17.33 5.89
C ALA A 237 -10.85 16.49 6.72
N ASN A 238 -11.32 17.05 7.85
CA ASN A 238 -12.11 16.33 8.86
C ASN A 238 -13.37 15.63 8.31
N ILE A 239 -13.99 16.20 7.29
CA ILE A 239 -15.20 15.65 6.65
C ILE A 239 -14.97 14.25 6.08
N PHE A 240 -13.73 13.90 5.71
CA PHE A 240 -13.41 12.63 5.10
C PHE A 240 -13.11 11.52 6.10
N TYR A 241 -12.90 11.83 7.37
CA TYR A 241 -12.62 10.78 8.38
C TYR A 241 -13.79 9.81 8.56
N SER A 242 -15.01 10.23 8.25
CA SER A 242 -16.19 9.35 8.31
C SER A 242 -16.06 8.11 7.42
N ALA A 243 -15.33 8.19 6.32
CA ALA A 243 -15.08 7.05 5.42
C ALA A 243 -14.27 5.92 6.10
N PHE A 244 -13.51 6.23 7.14
CA PHE A 244 -12.68 5.27 7.86
C PHE A 244 -13.35 4.64 9.08
N TYR A 245 -14.55 5.09 9.48
CA TYR A 245 -15.19 4.59 10.69
C TYR A 245 -15.42 3.09 10.65
N GLN A 246 -16.06 2.59 9.59
CA GLN A 246 -16.33 1.16 9.45
C GLN A 246 -15.03 0.36 9.26
N MET A 247 -14.05 0.92 8.56
CA MET A 247 -12.72 0.32 8.41
C MET A 247 -12.06 0.08 9.77
N PHE A 248 -12.11 1.08 10.68
CA PHE A 248 -11.46 0.99 11.98
C PHE A 248 -12.25 0.15 12.98
N ASP A 249 -13.59 0.20 12.93
CA ASP A 249 -14.45 -0.52 13.88
C ASP A 249 -14.64 -2.00 13.52
N GLU A 250 -14.74 -2.34 12.24
CA GLU A 250 -15.16 -3.66 11.75
C GLU A 250 -14.13 -4.31 10.83
N GLY A 251 -13.15 -3.55 10.33
CA GLY A 251 -12.21 -4.03 9.32
C GLY A 251 -12.85 -4.19 7.94
N ILE A 252 -13.85 -3.38 7.64
CA ILE A 252 -14.50 -3.36 6.33
C ILE A 252 -14.41 -1.94 5.75
N PHE A 253 -13.88 -1.82 4.55
CA PHE A 253 -13.89 -0.56 3.83
C PHE A 253 -14.79 -0.65 2.60
N VAL A 254 -15.71 0.29 2.48
CA VAL A 254 -16.67 0.33 1.38
C VAL A 254 -16.59 1.68 0.70
N ASP A 255 -16.36 1.67 -0.60
CA ASP A 255 -16.60 2.82 -1.46
C ASP A 255 -17.83 2.58 -2.34
N LYS A 256 -18.14 3.50 -3.24
CA LYS A 256 -19.28 3.38 -4.14
C LYS A 256 -19.27 2.09 -4.98
N ASN A 257 -18.10 1.57 -5.30
CA ASN A 257 -17.93 0.51 -6.29
C ASN A 257 -17.44 -0.82 -5.69
N TYR A 258 -16.72 -0.78 -4.56
CA TYR A 258 -16.00 -1.94 -4.03
C TYR A 258 -16.19 -2.10 -2.53
N THR A 259 -16.10 -3.33 -2.07
CA THR A 259 -16.04 -3.69 -0.64
C THR A 259 -14.74 -4.45 -0.37
N VAL A 260 -14.01 -4.04 0.66
CA VAL A 260 -12.70 -4.59 1.01
C VAL A 260 -12.71 -5.15 2.42
N ASN A 261 -12.25 -6.37 2.57
CA ASN A 261 -12.04 -7.01 3.87
C ASN A 261 -10.62 -6.69 4.37
N LEU A 262 -10.54 -6.06 5.55
CA LEU A 262 -9.31 -5.66 6.24
C LEU A 262 -9.21 -6.26 7.66
N LYS A 263 -9.99 -7.29 7.92
CA LYS A 263 -9.93 -8.01 9.20
C LYS A 263 -8.53 -8.53 9.47
N ASN A 264 -8.13 -8.50 10.75
CA ASN A 264 -6.79 -8.92 11.20
C ASN A 264 -5.62 -8.13 10.56
N SER A 265 -5.87 -6.98 9.94
CA SER A 265 -4.81 -6.10 9.44
C SER A 265 -4.24 -5.22 10.56
N ILE A 266 -3.03 -4.70 10.31
CA ILE A 266 -2.42 -3.66 11.11
C ILE A 266 -2.53 -2.37 10.31
N ILE A 267 -3.36 -1.45 10.78
CA ILE A 267 -3.53 -0.13 10.18
C ILE A 267 -2.74 0.88 11.01
N ILE A 268 -1.75 1.48 10.42
CA ILE A 268 -0.89 2.49 11.04
C ILE A 268 -1.19 3.82 10.38
N CYS A 269 -1.59 4.81 11.17
CA CYS A 269 -1.70 6.20 10.75
C CYS A 269 -0.52 6.97 11.33
N THR A 270 0.07 7.93 10.59
CA THR A 270 1.09 8.82 11.16
C THR A 270 0.61 10.25 11.25
N SER A 271 1.12 10.97 12.26
CA SER A 271 0.92 12.40 12.47
C SER A 271 2.22 13.04 12.95
N ASN A 272 2.38 14.33 12.66
CA ASN A 272 3.53 15.11 13.10
C ASN A 272 3.24 15.98 14.34
N PHE A 273 2.07 15.86 14.93
CA PHE A 273 1.75 16.49 16.21
C PHE A 273 2.55 15.87 17.35
N ASN A 274 2.90 16.68 18.35
CA ASN A 274 3.63 16.23 19.52
C ASN A 274 2.71 15.99 20.72
N ASP A 275 1.48 16.46 20.67
CA ASP A 275 0.51 16.43 21.78
C ASP A 275 -0.80 15.74 21.36
N LEU A 276 -1.35 14.91 22.27
CA LEU A 276 -2.62 14.20 22.06
C LEU A 276 -3.83 15.13 21.98
N ASN A 277 -3.80 16.27 22.66
CA ASN A 277 -4.90 17.22 22.62
C ASN A 277 -5.00 17.88 21.23
N ASP A 278 -3.85 18.18 20.61
CA ASP A 278 -3.83 18.72 19.25
C ASP A 278 -4.30 17.69 18.24
N ILE A 279 -3.91 16.44 18.39
CA ILE A 279 -4.41 15.34 17.59
C ILE A 279 -5.93 15.22 17.73
N ARG A 280 -6.44 15.21 18.97
CA ARG A 280 -7.87 15.10 19.27
C ARG A 280 -8.68 16.25 18.68
N LYS A 281 -8.18 17.48 18.78
CA LYS A 281 -8.80 18.66 18.16
C LYS A 281 -8.83 18.58 16.64
N THR A 282 -7.74 18.13 16.05
CA THR A 282 -7.59 18.08 14.58
C THR A 282 -8.41 16.95 13.97
N LEU A 283 -8.34 15.74 14.51
CA LEU A 283 -9.06 14.59 14.01
C LEU A 283 -10.55 14.60 14.36
N GLY A 284 -10.89 15.21 15.51
CA GLY A 284 -12.22 15.15 16.12
C GLY A 284 -12.46 13.85 16.90
N GLU A 285 -13.34 13.94 17.90
CA GLU A 285 -13.66 12.82 18.81
C GLU A 285 -14.05 11.53 18.11
N PRO A 286 -14.89 11.55 17.04
CA PRO A 286 -15.37 10.31 16.48
C PRO A 286 -14.27 9.41 15.93
N ILE A 287 -13.27 9.96 15.19
CA ILE A 287 -12.18 9.16 14.66
C ILE A 287 -11.12 8.90 15.72
N TYR A 288 -10.86 9.88 16.61
CA TYR A 288 -9.89 9.75 17.69
C TYR A 288 -10.19 8.53 18.57
N ASN A 289 -11.44 8.32 18.95
CA ASN A 289 -11.86 7.21 19.81
C ASN A 289 -11.83 5.82 19.11
N ARG A 290 -11.55 5.76 17.81
CA ARG A 290 -11.45 4.51 17.03
C ARG A 290 -10.02 3.97 16.93
N PHE A 291 -9.03 4.75 17.34
CA PHE A 291 -7.68 4.22 17.47
C PHE A 291 -7.56 3.28 18.67
N ASN A 292 -6.97 2.12 18.47
CA ASN A 292 -6.70 1.17 19.54
C ASN A 292 -5.57 1.66 20.46
N ASP A 293 -4.61 2.41 19.91
CA ASP A 293 -3.50 2.96 20.67
C ASP A 293 -2.85 4.15 19.97
N PHE A 294 -2.21 5.01 20.77
CA PHE A 294 -1.46 6.19 20.36
C PHE A 294 0.01 5.98 20.72
N ILE A 295 0.87 5.79 19.74
CA ILE A 295 2.28 5.47 19.93
C ILE A 295 3.11 6.73 19.74
N GLN A 296 3.66 7.23 20.84
CA GLN A 296 4.50 8.42 20.82
C GLN A 296 5.92 8.09 20.36
N TYR A 297 6.43 8.88 19.44
CA TYR A 297 7.83 8.91 19.04
C TYR A 297 8.46 10.20 19.55
N ASN A 298 9.57 10.05 20.25
CA ASN A 298 10.28 11.18 20.85
C ASN A 298 11.39 11.69 19.92
N GLU A 299 11.83 12.91 20.16
CA GLU A 299 13.07 13.43 19.59
C GLU A 299 14.24 12.49 19.92
N LEU A 300 15.21 12.43 19.02
CA LEU A 300 16.39 11.60 19.20
C LEU A 300 17.35 12.31 20.18
N SER A 301 17.82 11.58 21.18
CA SER A 301 18.90 12.08 22.05
C SER A 301 20.21 12.21 21.27
N LYS A 302 21.11 13.07 21.75
CA LYS A 302 22.42 13.26 21.13
C LYS A 302 23.18 11.94 20.95
N ASP A 303 23.20 11.08 21.94
CA ASP A 303 23.87 9.77 21.89
C ASP A 303 23.28 8.86 20.79
N ILE A 304 21.97 8.93 20.59
CA ILE A 304 21.31 8.18 19.51
C ILE A 304 21.64 8.77 18.12
N VAL A 305 21.69 10.09 18.02
CA VAL A 305 22.11 10.77 16.78
C VAL A 305 23.53 10.38 16.42
N GLU A 306 24.47 10.38 17.37
CA GLU A 306 25.87 9.99 17.14
C GLU A 306 26.00 8.52 16.70
N LYS A 307 25.22 7.61 17.29
CA LYS A 307 25.14 6.22 16.85
C LYS A 307 24.61 6.11 15.41
N LEU A 308 23.56 6.84 15.11
CA LEU A 308 22.98 6.85 13.76
C LEU A 308 23.94 7.41 12.72
N ILE A 309 24.67 8.50 13.05
CA ILE A 309 25.72 9.05 12.20
C ILE A 309 26.77 7.97 11.91
N SER A 310 27.29 7.30 12.94
CA SER A 310 28.32 6.27 12.76
C SER A 310 27.85 5.11 11.88
N ILE A 311 26.64 4.60 12.11
CA ILE A 311 26.06 3.49 11.31
C ILE A 311 25.85 3.92 9.86
N LYS A 312 25.26 5.10 9.63
CA LYS A 312 24.95 5.59 8.29
C LYS A 312 26.20 5.99 7.51
N PHE A 313 27.15 6.63 8.18
CA PHE A 313 28.42 6.99 7.58
C PHE A 313 29.16 5.75 7.06
N LEU A 314 29.29 4.71 7.89
CA LEU A 314 29.92 3.46 7.48
C LEU A 314 29.19 2.84 6.28
N LYS A 315 27.87 2.81 6.31
CA LYS A 315 27.08 2.28 5.21
C LYS A 315 27.30 3.05 3.91
N ILE A 316 27.21 4.38 3.93
CA ILE A 316 27.43 5.21 2.75
C ILE A 316 28.87 5.04 2.24
N TYR A 317 29.83 5.00 3.14
CA TYR A 317 31.25 4.76 2.79
C TYR A 317 31.44 3.39 2.11
N GLU A 318 30.78 2.33 2.62
CA GLU A 318 30.83 0.99 2.02
C GLU A 318 30.15 0.90 0.65
N ASP A 319 29.14 1.72 0.41
CA ASP A 319 28.40 1.77 -0.88
C ASP A 319 29.18 2.57 -1.96
N LEU A 320 30.28 3.27 -1.61
CA LEU A 320 31.16 3.94 -2.58
C LEU A 320 31.86 2.93 -3.50
N ASN A 321 32.20 3.35 -4.72
CA ASN A 321 33.07 2.55 -5.59
C ASN A 321 34.50 2.46 -5.05
N GLU A 322 35.24 1.44 -5.45
CA GLU A 322 36.59 1.13 -4.92
C GLU A 322 37.60 2.26 -5.10
N ASN A 323 37.48 3.04 -6.19
CA ASN A 323 38.39 4.17 -6.44
C ASN A 323 38.13 5.32 -5.47
N ASP A 324 36.85 5.64 -5.20
CA ASP A 324 36.48 6.69 -4.26
C ASP A 324 36.78 6.26 -2.80
N LYS A 325 36.61 4.98 -2.45
CA LYS A 325 37.04 4.45 -1.14
C LYS A 325 38.53 4.66 -0.92
N LYS A 326 39.35 4.30 -1.92
CA LYS A 326 40.81 4.45 -1.84
C LYS A 326 41.23 5.91 -1.68
N ASN A 327 40.56 6.82 -2.39
CA ASN A 327 40.86 8.25 -2.27
C ASN A 327 40.48 8.85 -0.91
N LEU A 328 39.54 8.23 -0.20
CA LEU A 328 39.06 8.67 1.12
C LEU A 328 39.65 7.90 2.28
N GLU A 329 40.45 6.85 2.06
CA GLU A 329 40.92 5.95 3.10
C GLU A 329 41.62 6.69 4.25
N ASP A 330 42.53 7.60 3.91
CA ASP A 330 43.28 8.40 4.89
C ASP A 330 42.42 9.49 5.59
N TYR A 331 41.25 9.79 5.05
CA TYR A 331 40.35 10.84 5.56
C TYR A 331 39.10 10.29 6.28
N LYS A 332 38.91 8.96 6.29
CA LYS A 332 37.68 8.33 6.80
C LYS A 332 37.35 8.76 8.22
N ASP A 333 38.32 8.70 9.14
CA ASP A 333 38.11 9.05 10.53
C ASP A 333 37.90 10.56 10.74
N GLU A 334 38.61 11.38 9.97
CA GLU A 334 38.43 12.85 9.96
C GLU A 334 37.00 13.20 9.55
N LEU A 335 36.49 12.64 8.45
CA LEU A 335 35.16 12.91 7.92
C LEU A 335 34.05 12.44 8.88
N LEU A 336 34.24 11.27 9.50
CA LEU A 336 33.34 10.80 10.54
C LEU A 336 33.30 11.76 11.73
N ASN A 337 34.46 12.24 12.21
CA ASN A 337 34.54 13.19 13.30
C ASN A 337 33.90 14.54 12.97
N ILE A 338 34.11 15.05 11.76
CA ILE A 338 33.43 16.26 11.28
C ILE A 338 31.90 16.07 11.36
N THR A 339 31.39 14.95 10.87
CA THR A 339 29.95 14.66 10.92
C THR A 339 29.44 14.52 12.36
N LEU A 340 30.18 13.83 13.25
CA LEU A 340 29.83 13.68 14.66
C LEU A 340 29.78 15.04 15.40
N ASN A 341 30.65 15.99 15.08
CA ASN A 341 30.64 17.33 15.68
C ASN A 341 29.37 18.12 15.37
N THR A 342 28.61 17.75 14.32
CA THR A 342 27.32 18.36 14.00
C THR A 342 26.14 17.75 14.77
N SER A 343 26.34 16.66 15.52
CA SER A 343 25.30 15.89 16.18
C SER A 343 24.32 16.69 17.04
N SER A 344 24.81 17.73 17.72
CA SER A 344 23.99 18.57 18.59
C SER A 344 22.99 19.48 17.84
N SER A 345 23.20 19.74 16.56
CA SER A 345 22.32 20.55 15.72
C SER A 345 21.27 19.72 14.97
N ILE A 346 21.46 18.40 14.90
CA ILE A 346 20.62 17.50 14.13
C ILE A 346 19.38 17.10 14.93
N LYS A 347 18.20 17.30 14.32
CA LYS A 347 16.91 16.99 14.94
C LYS A 347 16.23 15.74 14.37
N ASN A 348 16.62 15.29 13.21
CA ASN A 348 15.98 14.14 12.53
C ASN A 348 16.95 13.36 11.65
N VAL A 349 16.60 12.12 11.37
CA VAL A 349 17.45 11.18 10.61
C VAL A 349 17.71 11.64 9.17
N ARG A 350 16.80 12.41 8.55
CA ARG A 350 16.99 12.90 7.16
C ARG A 350 18.10 13.95 7.07
N GLU A 351 18.28 14.74 8.14
CA GLU A 351 19.41 15.68 8.21
C GLU A 351 20.74 14.96 8.30
N ILE A 352 20.79 13.82 8.99
CA ILE A 352 22.01 12.99 9.08
C ILE A 352 22.46 12.57 7.69
N ASP A 353 21.56 12.00 6.87
CA ASP A 353 21.90 11.53 5.53
C ASP A 353 22.48 12.68 4.68
N ARG A 354 21.81 13.84 4.70
CA ARG A 354 22.26 15.02 3.96
C ARG A 354 23.65 15.51 4.38
N ILE A 355 23.92 15.55 5.68
CA ILE A 355 25.21 16.03 6.20
C ILE A 355 26.32 15.04 5.84
N ILE A 356 26.09 13.73 5.94
CA ILE A 356 27.07 12.72 5.57
C ILE A 356 27.39 12.82 4.07
N ASP A 357 26.37 12.92 3.21
CA ASP A 357 26.55 13.08 1.78
C ASP A 357 27.38 14.32 1.48
N GLU A 358 27.04 15.46 2.09
CA GLU A 358 27.76 16.72 1.91
C GLU A 358 29.23 16.57 2.30
N VAL A 359 29.53 16.02 3.47
CA VAL A 359 30.89 15.86 3.98
C VAL A 359 31.72 14.91 3.09
N ILE A 360 31.18 13.76 2.71
CA ILE A 360 31.88 12.75 1.90
C ILE A 360 32.11 13.27 0.48
N PHE A 361 31.06 13.72 -0.19
CA PHE A 361 31.17 14.09 -1.61
C PHE A 361 31.89 15.42 -1.81
N TYR A 362 31.81 16.38 -0.88
CA TYR A 362 32.61 17.60 -0.93
C TYR A 362 34.12 17.27 -0.85
N LYS A 363 34.53 16.36 0.04
CA LYS A 363 35.93 15.93 0.11
C LYS A 363 36.39 15.24 -1.18
N LEU A 364 35.58 14.33 -1.73
CA LEU A 364 35.87 13.66 -3.01
C LEU A 364 36.05 14.65 -4.16
N ILE A 365 35.18 15.64 -4.25
CA ILE A 365 35.25 16.71 -5.27
C ILE A 365 36.55 17.47 -5.12
N ASN A 366 36.91 17.86 -3.89
CA ASN A 366 38.12 18.61 -3.63
C ASN A 366 39.39 17.83 -4.01
N LEU A 367 39.44 16.53 -3.68
CA LEU A 367 40.55 15.67 -4.08
C LEU A 367 40.68 15.56 -5.61
N LYS A 368 39.55 15.34 -6.32
CA LYS A 368 39.54 15.17 -7.77
C LYS A 368 39.89 16.44 -8.56
N PHE A 369 39.51 17.61 -8.05
CA PHE A 369 39.69 18.87 -8.81
C PHE A 369 40.90 19.72 -8.35
N ASN A 370 41.40 19.52 -7.10
CA ASN A 370 42.60 20.23 -6.64
C ASN A 370 43.90 19.50 -7.02
N ASP A 371 43.92 18.15 -7.12
CA ASP A 371 45.07 17.43 -7.69
C ASP A 371 45.39 17.77 -9.14
N ASN A 372 44.45 18.36 -9.87
CA ASN A 372 44.65 18.85 -11.23
C ASN A 372 45.29 20.25 -11.29
N LYS A 373 45.34 21.00 -10.15
CA LYS A 373 46.00 22.32 -10.10
C LYS A 373 47.49 22.25 -9.74
N GLU A 374 47.94 21.17 -9.10
CA GLU A 374 49.38 20.97 -8.82
C GLU A 374 50.13 20.24 -9.96
N LYS A 375 49.42 19.76 -10.99
CA LYS A 375 49.99 19.09 -12.17
C LYS A 375 49.95 19.96 -13.45
N SER A 376 49.50 21.21 -13.37
CA SER A 376 49.53 22.20 -14.42
C SER A 376 50.49 23.36 -14.04
#